data_82ad3357f3b1cfa18050ed768123a361
#
_entry.id   82ad3357f3b1cfa18050ed768123a361
#
_cell.length_a   1.000
_cell.length_b   1.000
_cell.length_c   1.000
_cell.angle_alpha   90.00
_cell.angle_beta   90.00
_cell.angle_gamma   90.00
#
_symmetry.space_group_name_H-M   'P 1'
#
loop_
_entity.id
_entity.type
_entity.pdbx_description
1 polymer ?
#
loop_
_entity_poly.entity_id
_entity_poly.type
_entity_poly.pdbx_seq_one_letter_code
_entity_poly.pdbx_strand_id
1 'polypeptide(L)'
;MLHLLVKAGLSRGADVTWATSVGTWDRGAADEEDPLMRESSQDVTVVALLADPDAPTEIAQRMARTLPARLAAKSDQKRRFDVEVVSEPFTSGTEDPPTLMRRIMDRGSAENWDIIVALTDLPLHVHGRRLAVNLNHEHGLALLSLPSLGGLRLPVRARRAVEEAVLGLAGPRTNGADGSPRSRPRLGPFVNRLAPVQQGPPGEKETDDLRYVVSGPRGYLRVLVGMVRANRPWRLVPGLSKALAAALATGAVATVNSTVWSLAAFLSTPRLVIATVGSVALMIGWLIVDAELWHRSDESSPEARQRARLYNASTVVTVGIGVLVCYVGLMVVNWVWALFILNDQLFASVTRTPLHADEYVTLSWFVASVATVGGALGSGLESDDAIRAAAYSKREQERRRMLQDHDDQPSK
;
A
#
# COMPACT_ATOMS: atom_id res chain seq x y z
N MET A 1 -15.49 39.50 -7.00
CA MET A 1 -15.78 40.60 -6.09
C MET A 1 -15.09 40.25 -4.81
N LEU A 2 -14.01 40.74 -4.38
CA LEU A 2 -13.07 41.87 -4.38
C LEU A 2 -11.67 41.26 -4.18
N HIS A 3 -10.78 41.36 -4.92
CA HIS A 3 -9.68 42.21 -5.37
C HIS A 3 -9.18 43.30 -4.39
N LEU A 4 -7.80 43.32 -4.25
CA LEU A 4 -6.98 44.49 -3.93
C LEU A 4 -6.81 44.79 -2.42
N LEU A 5 -5.64 45.00 -1.92
CA LEU A 5 -4.46 45.88 -2.07
C LEU A 5 -3.59 45.54 -0.82
N VAL A 6 -2.30 45.68 -0.74
CA VAL A 6 -1.51 46.90 -0.85
C VAL A 6 -0.03 46.58 -1.01
N LYS A 7 0.57 47.22 -1.98
CA LYS A 7 1.99 47.48 -2.15
C LYS A 7 2.36 48.81 -1.48
N ALA A 8 3.48 48.86 -0.75
CA ALA A 8 4.37 50.03 -0.57
C ALA A 8 5.34 49.66 0.57
N GLY A 9 6.65 49.62 0.47
CA GLY A 9 7.54 50.60 -0.04
C GLY A 9 8.07 51.46 1.10
N LEU A 10 9.34 51.29 1.45
CA LEU A 10 10.24 52.43 1.63
C LEU A 10 11.60 51.94 2.22
N SER A 11 12.60 52.25 1.47
CA SER A 11 14.02 52.29 1.77
C SER A 11 14.36 53.26 2.91
N ARG A 12 15.36 52.93 3.71
CA ARG A 12 16.36 53.89 4.15
C ARG A 12 17.56 53.16 4.75
N GLY A 13 18.72 53.46 4.20
CA GLY A 13 20.00 53.00 4.61
C GLY A 13 20.41 53.61 5.96
N ALA A 14 21.25 52.87 6.64
CA ALA A 14 22.12 53.41 7.68
C ALA A 14 23.50 52.73 7.53
N ASP A 15 24.45 53.51 7.02
CA ASP A 15 25.88 53.22 7.06
C ASP A 15 26.33 53.01 8.54
N VAL A 16 26.94 51.90 8.83
CA VAL A 16 27.70 51.71 10.06
C VAL A 16 29.15 51.41 9.68
N THR A 17 29.97 52.44 9.78
CA THR A 17 31.41 52.38 9.71
C THR A 17 31.99 51.55 10.85
N TRP A 18 32.76 50.53 10.52
CA TRP A 18 33.57 49.76 11.46
C TRP A 18 34.95 50.43 11.64
N ALA A 19 35.15 50.92 12.80
CA ALA A 19 36.48 51.40 13.22
C ALA A 19 37.36 50.17 13.55
N THR A 20 38.46 50.06 12.85
CA THR A 20 39.59 49.17 13.13
C THR A 20 40.30 49.61 14.41
N SER A 21 40.25 48.77 15.45
CA SER A 21 41.22 48.85 16.55
C SER A 21 42.09 47.58 16.54
N VAL A 22 43.31 47.73 16.11
CA VAL A 22 44.38 46.74 16.23
C VAL A 22 44.83 46.74 17.70
N GLY A 23 44.45 45.68 18.42
CA GLY A 23 45.00 45.35 19.74
C GLY A 23 45.87 44.11 19.60
N THR A 24 47.17 44.30 19.74
CA THR A 24 48.17 43.24 19.89
C THR A 24 47.92 42.53 21.22
N TRP A 25 47.58 41.25 21.18
CA TRP A 25 47.57 40.37 22.35
C TRP A 25 48.74 39.38 22.30
N ASP A 26 49.45 39.39 23.38
CA ASP A 26 50.66 38.68 23.74
C ASP A 26 50.40 37.13 23.69
N ARG A 27 51.39 36.36 23.18
CA ARG A 27 51.42 34.90 23.22
C ARG A 27 51.91 34.46 24.59
N GLY A 28 51.02 33.82 25.34
CA GLY A 28 51.50 33.16 26.55
C GLY A 28 50.39 32.78 27.52
N ALA A 29 49.56 31.81 27.17
CA ALA A 29 48.91 30.96 28.16
C ALA A 29 48.50 29.66 27.46
N ALA A 30 48.98 28.54 28.01
CA ALA A 30 48.68 27.19 27.55
C ALA A 30 47.17 26.94 27.54
N ASP A 31 46.69 26.40 26.45
CA ASP A 31 45.34 25.83 26.31
C ASP A 31 45.14 24.71 27.35
N GLU A 32 44.63 25.03 28.53
CA GLU A 32 43.86 24.09 29.34
C GLU A 32 42.50 23.97 28.64
N GLU A 33 42.40 23.05 27.66
CA GLU A 33 41.13 22.60 27.14
C GLU A 33 40.29 22.07 28.30
N ASP A 34 39.20 22.79 28.61
CA ASP A 34 38.20 22.43 29.60
C ASP A 34 37.70 20.99 29.34
N PRO A 35 37.95 20.03 30.25
CA PRO A 35 37.50 18.63 30.07
C PRO A 35 35.98 18.48 29.97
N LEU A 36 35.20 19.52 30.29
CA LEU A 36 33.75 19.54 30.25
C LEU A 36 33.19 19.79 28.84
N MET A 37 34.01 20.26 27.88
CA MET A 37 33.59 20.41 26.47
C MET A 37 33.79 19.13 25.65
N ARG A 38 34.34 18.06 26.22
CA ARG A 38 34.42 16.72 25.64
C ARG A 38 33.21 15.87 25.96
N GLU A 39 32.14 16.38 26.60
CA GLU A 39 30.90 15.64 26.76
C GLU A 39 30.13 15.60 25.45
N SER A 40 30.36 14.44 24.82
CA SER A 40 29.40 13.79 23.91
C SER A 40 28.98 14.56 22.66
N SER A 41 29.79 14.49 21.64
CA SER A 41 29.21 14.17 20.32
C SER A 41 28.64 12.75 20.43
N GLN A 42 27.46 12.61 21.07
CA GLN A 42 26.71 11.36 21.03
C GLN A 42 26.49 11.07 19.55
N ASP A 43 27.08 9.96 19.12
CA ASP A 43 27.03 9.49 17.73
C ASP A 43 25.56 9.33 17.34
N VAL A 44 24.99 10.34 16.65
CA VAL A 44 23.59 10.33 16.20
C VAL A 44 23.55 9.56 14.92
N THR A 45 22.91 8.40 14.94
CA THR A 45 22.71 7.58 13.73
C THR A 45 21.48 8.07 13.00
N VAL A 46 21.65 8.58 11.78
CA VAL A 46 20.58 9.06 10.92
C VAL A 46 19.99 7.89 10.13
N VAL A 47 18.71 7.60 10.36
CA VAL A 47 17.97 6.53 9.71
C VAL A 47 16.96 7.13 8.73
N ALA A 48 17.17 6.93 7.44
CA ALA A 48 16.22 7.31 6.42
C ALA A 48 15.20 6.20 6.18
N LEU A 49 13.92 6.51 6.28
CA LEU A 49 12.82 5.68 5.83
C LEU A 49 12.38 6.15 4.43
N LEU A 50 12.98 5.55 3.39
CA LEU A 50 12.60 5.80 2.01
C LEU A 50 11.36 4.99 1.67
N ALA A 51 10.24 5.64 1.41
CA ALA A 51 8.97 4.97 1.24
C ALA A 51 8.32 5.31 -0.09
N ASP A 52 7.85 4.29 -0.81
CA ASP A 52 6.97 4.50 -1.95
C ASP A 52 5.72 5.30 -1.53
N PRO A 53 5.13 6.10 -2.40
CA PRO A 53 3.91 6.85 -2.12
C PRO A 53 2.75 5.98 -1.62
N ASP A 54 1.77 6.60 -0.92
CA ASP A 54 0.55 5.99 -0.38
C ASP A 54 0.81 5.14 0.90
N ALA A 55 0.50 3.85 0.89
CA ALA A 55 0.52 2.99 2.07
C ALA A 55 1.91 2.86 2.74
N PRO A 56 3.02 2.71 2.00
CA PRO A 56 4.37 2.70 2.59
C PRO A 56 4.70 3.99 3.33
N THR A 57 4.45 5.15 2.70
CA THR A 57 4.68 6.47 3.30
C THR A 57 3.85 6.68 4.56
N GLU A 58 2.56 6.34 4.56
CA GLU A 58 1.71 6.47 5.74
C GLU A 58 2.19 5.59 6.91
N ILE A 59 2.70 4.39 6.60
CA ILE A 59 3.27 3.49 7.62
C ILE A 59 4.57 4.07 8.15
N ALA A 60 5.46 4.56 7.27
CA ALA A 60 6.71 5.20 7.65
C ALA A 60 6.49 6.41 8.56
N GLN A 61 5.61 7.33 8.17
CA GLN A 61 5.28 8.53 8.97
C GLN A 61 4.71 8.20 10.34
N ARG A 62 3.84 7.17 10.43
CA ARG A 62 3.30 6.74 11.74
C ARG A 62 4.36 6.11 12.64
N MET A 63 5.30 5.34 12.07
CA MET A 63 6.33 4.71 12.89
C MET A 63 7.46 5.68 13.25
N ALA A 64 7.81 6.63 12.40
CA ALA A 64 8.88 7.59 12.64
C ALA A 64 8.72 8.33 13.97
N ARG A 65 7.49 8.65 14.39
CA ARG A 65 7.21 9.33 15.67
C ARG A 65 7.66 8.54 16.90
N THR A 66 7.73 7.22 16.83
CA THR A 66 8.02 6.36 17.99
C THR A 66 9.27 5.51 17.81
N LEU A 67 9.79 5.46 16.59
CA LEU A 67 10.91 4.60 16.22
C LEU A 67 12.21 5.00 16.93
N PRO A 68 12.61 6.30 17.04
CA PRO A 68 13.84 6.69 17.72
C PRO A 68 13.92 6.19 19.16
N ALA A 69 12.87 6.43 19.94
CA ALA A 69 12.82 5.99 21.35
C ALA A 69 12.87 4.46 21.49
N ARG A 70 12.27 3.72 20.55
CA ARG A 70 12.28 2.26 20.55
C ARG A 70 13.63 1.67 20.17
N LEU A 71 14.31 2.28 19.21
CA LEU A 71 15.65 1.88 18.80
C LEU A 71 16.64 2.14 19.94
N ALA A 72 16.59 3.32 20.55
CA ALA A 72 17.41 3.66 21.70
C ALA A 72 17.21 2.70 22.89
N ALA A 73 15.94 2.32 23.17
CA ALA A 73 15.62 1.37 24.25
C ALA A 73 16.10 -0.08 24.00
N LYS A 74 16.35 -0.46 22.73
CA LYS A 74 16.80 -1.80 22.34
C LYS A 74 18.27 -1.86 21.95
N SER A 75 18.92 -0.72 21.78
CA SER A 75 20.34 -0.64 21.46
C SER A 75 21.17 -0.89 22.71
N ASP A 76 22.14 -1.81 22.64
CA ASP A 76 23.09 -2.10 23.71
C ASP A 76 24.06 -0.94 23.96
N GLN A 77 24.20 -0.05 23.00
CA GLN A 77 24.96 1.19 23.08
C GLN A 77 23.97 2.34 23.22
N LYS A 78 24.21 3.31 24.11
CA LYS A 78 23.39 4.52 24.29
C LYS A 78 23.45 5.43 23.05
N ARG A 79 23.18 4.89 21.85
CA ARG A 79 23.12 5.62 20.58
C ARG A 79 21.84 6.42 20.52
N ARG A 80 21.93 7.62 20.00
CA ARG A 80 20.74 8.38 19.56
C ARG A 80 20.44 8.04 18.11
N PHE A 81 19.17 7.88 17.81
CA PHE A 81 18.68 7.68 16.44
C PHE A 81 17.85 8.89 16.05
N ASP A 82 18.14 9.44 14.88
CA ASP A 82 17.27 10.39 14.20
C ASP A 82 16.61 9.68 13.02
N VAL A 83 15.30 9.95 12.79
CA VAL A 83 14.52 9.22 11.78
C VAL A 83 13.88 10.20 10.83
N GLU A 84 14.36 10.20 9.61
CA GLU A 84 13.83 10.97 8.50
C GLU A 84 12.91 10.10 7.62
N VAL A 85 11.83 10.70 7.10
CA VAL A 85 10.91 10.01 6.18
C VAL A 85 10.92 10.72 4.85
N VAL A 86 11.35 10.00 3.81
CA VAL A 86 11.35 10.48 2.43
C VAL A 86 10.31 9.69 1.64
N SER A 87 9.36 10.41 1.03
CA SER A 87 8.31 9.82 0.20
C SER A 87 8.60 10.11 -1.26
N GLU A 88 9.11 9.13 -1.96
CA GLU A 88 9.37 9.21 -3.40
C GLU A 88 9.18 7.84 -4.07
N PRO A 89 8.73 7.78 -5.34
CA PRO A 89 8.62 6.54 -6.08
C PRO A 89 10.03 6.06 -6.49
N PHE A 90 10.56 5.08 -5.78
CA PHE A 90 11.87 4.51 -6.09
C PHE A 90 11.81 3.19 -6.87
N THR A 91 10.60 2.66 -7.09
CA THR A 91 10.40 1.42 -7.84
C THR A 91 9.53 1.65 -9.07
N SER A 92 9.93 1.14 -10.24
CA SER A 92 9.12 1.17 -11.47
C SER A 92 8.24 -0.08 -11.66
N GLY A 93 8.34 -1.06 -10.77
CA GLY A 93 7.46 -2.25 -10.75
C GLY A 93 7.96 -3.46 -11.50
N THR A 94 8.90 -3.32 -12.41
CA THR A 94 9.51 -4.41 -13.21
C THR A 94 10.91 -4.78 -12.76
N GLU A 95 11.52 -3.96 -11.91
CA GLU A 95 12.92 -4.10 -11.51
C GLU A 95 13.14 -5.27 -10.55
N ASP A 96 14.29 -5.88 -10.67
CA ASP A 96 14.78 -6.88 -9.73
C ASP A 96 15.36 -6.22 -8.46
N PRO A 97 15.34 -6.90 -7.31
CA PRO A 97 15.87 -6.35 -6.07
C PRO A 97 17.31 -5.82 -6.13
N PRO A 98 18.27 -6.45 -6.83
CA PRO A 98 19.62 -5.90 -6.99
C PRO A 98 19.65 -4.53 -7.67
N THR A 99 18.84 -4.31 -8.69
CA THR A 99 18.75 -3.01 -9.39
C THR A 99 18.12 -1.95 -8.50
N LEU A 100 17.06 -2.31 -7.73
CA LEU A 100 16.48 -1.43 -6.73
C LEU A 100 17.48 -1.03 -5.65
N MET A 101 18.24 -2.00 -5.13
CA MET A 101 19.26 -1.74 -4.12
C MET A 101 20.31 -0.74 -4.61
N ARG A 102 20.78 -0.89 -5.84
CA ARG A 102 21.74 0.07 -6.44
C ARG A 102 21.15 1.47 -6.53
N ARG A 103 19.93 1.63 -7.04
CA ARG A 103 19.25 2.93 -7.12
C ARG A 103 19.09 3.60 -5.77
N ILE A 104 18.75 2.83 -4.73
CA ILE A 104 18.62 3.34 -3.37
C ILE A 104 19.99 3.75 -2.80
N MET A 105 21.03 2.99 -3.11
CA MET A 105 22.41 3.33 -2.74
C MET A 105 22.86 4.64 -3.39
N ASP A 106 22.65 4.79 -4.71
CA ASP A 106 22.99 6.01 -5.44
C ASP A 106 22.26 7.23 -4.84
N ARG A 107 20.98 7.06 -4.48
CA ARG A 107 20.18 8.09 -3.82
C ARG A 107 20.70 8.41 -2.43
N GLY A 108 21.05 7.41 -1.64
CA GLY A 108 21.57 7.55 -0.29
C GLY A 108 22.95 8.19 -0.23
N SER A 109 23.77 8.00 -1.26
CA SER A 109 25.10 8.62 -1.35
C SER A 109 25.05 10.14 -1.54
N ALA A 110 23.91 10.68 -2.00
CA ALA A 110 23.68 12.11 -2.15
C ALA A 110 23.26 12.79 -0.83
N GLU A 111 22.86 12.02 0.15
CA GLU A 111 22.40 12.45 1.46
C GLU A 111 23.29 11.84 2.56
N ASN A 112 23.40 12.49 3.72
CA ASN A 112 24.23 12.00 4.83
C ASN A 112 23.45 11.01 5.72
N TRP A 113 22.93 9.93 5.15
CA TRP A 113 22.20 8.89 5.88
C TRP A 113 23.12 7.72 6.25
N ASP A 114 23.11 7.32 7.52
CA ASP A 114 23.90 6.17 8.00
C ASP A 114 23.23 4.85 7.69
N ILE A 115 21.89 4.82 7.79
CA ILE A 115 21.08 3.62 7.53
C ILE A 115 19.88 4.02 6.66
N ILE A 116 19.64 3.26 5.59
CA ILE A 116 18.51 3.47 4.71
C ILE A 116 17.59 2.26 4.79
N VAL A 117 16.32 2.50 5.09
CA VAL A 117 15.28 1.47 5.07
C VAL A 117 14.24 1.82 4.02
N ALA A 118 14.29 1.10 2.91
CA ALA A 118 13.37 1.28 1.79
C ALA A 118 12.11 0.42 1.97
N LEU A 119 10.94 1.05 1.88
CA LEU A 119 9.62 0.43 2.07
C LEU A 119 8.83 0.49 0.77
N THR A 120 8.47 -0.67 0.21
CA THR A 120 7.66 -0.76 -1.01
C THR A 120 6.37 -1.56 -0.81
N ASP A 121 5.33 -1.20 -1.54
CA ASP A 121 4.09 -1.97 -1.64
C ASP A 121 4.13 -3.02 -2.77
N LEU A 122 5.27 -3.17 -3.44
CA LEU A 122 5.46 -4.22 -4.44
C LEU A 122 5.81 -5.58 -3.84
N PRO A 123 5.28 -6.66 -4.43
CA PRO A 123 5.76 -8.01 -4.17
C PRO A 123 7.10 -8.24 -4.90
N LEU A 124 8.19 -8.16 -4.17
CA LEU A 124 9.52 -8.43 -4.70
C LEU A 124 9.77 -9.93 -4.81
N HIS A 125 10.53 -10.34 -5.83
CA HIS A 125 10.90 -11.74 -6.07
C HIS A 125 12.39 -11.86 -6.28
N VAL A 126 12.98 -12.93 -5.72
CA VAL A 126 14.37 -13.32 -5.94
C VAL A 126 14.42 -14.82 -6.19
N HIS A 127 14.93 -15.25 -7.34
CA HIS A 127 15.02 -16.65 -7.75
C HIS A 127 13.67 -17.40 -7.57
N GLY A 128 12.57 -16.81 -8.03
CA GLY A 128 11.24 -17.39 -7.93
C GLY A 128 10.63 -17.42 -6.52
N ARG A 129 11.32 -16.93 -5.49
CA ARG A 129 10.84 -16.81 -4.11
C ARG A 129 10.46 -15.37 -3.79
N ARG A 130 9.45 -15.19 -2.94
CA ARG A 130 8.94 -13.87 -2.56
C ARG A 130 9.81 -13.29 -1.46
N LEU A 131 10.43 -12.14 -1.75
CA LEU A 131 11.30 -11.44 -0.82
C LEU A 131 10.45 -10.65 0.20
N ALA A 132 10.75 -10.82 1.47
CA ALA A 132 10.17 -10.01 2.54
C ALA A 132 11.10 -8.88 2.96
N VAL A 133 12.37 -9.20 3.19
CA VAL A 133 13.40 -8.25 3.60
C VAL A 133 14.71 -8.64 2.92
N ASN A 134 15.42 -7.66 2.40
CA ASN A 134 16.80 -7.77 1.93
C ASN A 134 17.67 -6.79 2.72
N LEU A 135 18.76 -7.28 3.32
CA LEU A 135 19.69 -6.48 4.11
C LEU A 135 21.05 -6.48 3.45
N ASN A 136 21.62 -5.32 3.24
CA ASN A 136 22.99 -5.11 2.81
C ASN A 136 23.74 -4.37 3.93
N HIS A 137 24.59 -5.10 4.64
CA HIS A 137 25.34 -4.57 5.78
C HIS A 137 26.50 -3.66 5.34
N GLU A 138 27.05 -3.88 4.15
CA GLU A 138 28.16 -3.08 3.64
C GLU A 138 27.73 -1.62 3.44
N HIS A 139 26.51 -1.41 2.96
CA HIS A 139 25.99 -0.10 2.61
C HIS A 139 24.94 0.42 3.61
N GLY A 140 24.71 -0.27 4.72
CA GLY A 140 23.71 0.14 5.71
C GLY A 140 22.27 0.16 5.17
N LEU A 141 21.93 -0.74 4.22
CA LEU A 141 20.69 -0.68 3.46
C LEU A 141 19.78 -1.87 3.75
N ALA A 142 18.47 -1.58 3.95
CA ALA A 142 17.42 -2.57 4.05
C ALA A 142 16.30 -2.27 3.04
N LEU A 143 15.85 -3.30 2.29
CA LEU A 143 14.71 -3.23 1.39
C LEU A 143 13.59 -4.14 1.90
N LEU A 144 12.42 -3.57 2.19
CA LEU A 144 11.26 -4.28 2.76
C LEU A 144 10.08 -4.25 1.79
N SER A 145 9.54 -5.45 1.46
CA SER A 145 8.29 -5.60 0.74
C SER A 145 7.13 -5.74 1.72
N LEU A 146 6.29 -4.72 1.85
CA LEU A 146 5.15 -4.70 2.75
C LEU A 146 4.14 -5.83 2.48
N PRO A 147 3.77 -6.18 1.22
CA PRO A 147 2.89 -7.31 0.94
C PRO A 147 3.39 -8.64 1.50
N SER A 148 4.71 -8.85 1.48
CA SER A 148 5.34 -10.06 2.01
C SER A 148 5.26 -10.15 3.54
N LEU A 149 5.02 -9.03 4.23
CA LEU A 149 4.73 -9.00 5.67
C LEU A 149 3.27 -9.38 5.99
N GLY A 150 2.38 -9.42 4.98
CA GLY A 150 0.97 -9.81 5.07
C GLY A 150 0.02 -8.67 5.45
N GLY A 151 -1.29 -8.86 5.20
CA GLY A 151 -2.29 -7.79 5.37
C GLY A 151 -2.73 -7.53 6.82
N LEU A 152 -2.71 -8.55 7.69
CA LEU A 152 -3.18 -8.42 9.08
C LEU A 152 -2.14 -7.76 9.97
N ARG A 153 -2.55 -6.68 10.68
CA ARG A 153 -1.67 -5.89 11.57
C ARG A 153 -0.37 -5.42 10.87
N LEU A 154 -0.47 -5.09 9.59
CA LEU A 154 0.66 -4.67 8.77
C LEU A 154 1.52 -3.57 9.42
N PRO A 155 0.96 -2.46 10.00
CA PRO A 155 1.80 -1.42 10.60
C PRO A 155 2.66 -1.94 11.76
N VAL A 156 2.15 -2.88 12.56
CA VAL A 156 2.90 -3.49 13.68
C VAL A 156 4.01 -4.39 13.18
N ARG A 157 3.75 -5.16 12.12
CA ARG A 157 4.75 -6.06 11.52
C ARG A 157 5.83 -5.28 10.80
N ALA A 158 5.45 -4.26 10.01
CA ALA A 158 6.38 -3.38 9.32
C ALA A 158 7.31 -2.68 10.31
N ARG A 159 6.75 -2.09 11.39
CA ARG A 159 7.57 -1.46 12.42
C ARG A 159 8.57 -2.42 13.03
N ARG A 160 8.17 -3.65 13.40
CA ARG A 160 9.09 -4.64 13.96
C ARG A 160 10.18 -5.04 12.98
N ALA A 161 9.82 -5.26 11.71
CA ALA A 161 10.79 -5.58 10.67
C ALA A 161 11.80 -4.44 10.47
N VAL A 162 11.35 -3.18 10.51
CA VAL A 162 12.22 -2.00 10.46
C VAL A 162 13.10 -1.91 11.71
N GLU A 163 12.54 -2.07 12.91
CA GLU A 163 13.31 -2.07 14.17
C GLU A 163 14.44 -3.14 14.11
N GLU A 164 14.11 -4.36 13.70
CA GLU A 164 15.07 -5.46 13.60
C GLU A 164 16.11 -5.22 12.48
N ALA A 165 15.71 -4.66 11.35
CA ALA A 165 16.62 -4.30 10.25
C ALA A 165 17.61 -3.21 10.69
N VAL A 166 17.12 -2.13 11.28
CA VAL A 166 17.97 -1.01 11.73
C VAL A 166 18.94 -1.47 12.82
N LEU A 167 18.48 -2.22 13.83
CA LEU A 167 19.36 -2.73 14.88
C LEU A 167 20.39 -3.73 14.33
N GLY A 168 20.02 -4.54 13.34
CA GLY A 168 20.93 -5.43 12.66
C GLY A 168 22.02 -4.68 11.89
N LEU A 169 21.67 -3.59 11.20
CA LEU A 169 22.59 -2.77 10.42
C LEU A 169 23.46 -1.86 11.32
N ALA A 170 22.91 -1.38 12.44
CA ALA A 170 23.64 -0.56 13.41
C ALA A 170 24.63 -1.36 14.29
N GLY A 171 24.54 -2.70 14.29
CA GLY A 171 25.41 -3.58 15.05
C GLY A 171 26.88 -3.49 14.62
N PRO A 172 27.83 -3.92 15.47
CA PRO A 172 29.25 -3.88 15.13
C PRO A 172 29.53 -4.75 13.89
N ARG A 173 30.24 -4.20 12.91
CA ARG A 173 30.75 -4.93 11.75
C ARG A 173 31.82 -5.89 12.27
N THR A 174 31.44 -7.11 12.61
CA THR A 174 32.43 -8.14 12.99
C THR A 174 32.99 -8.74 11.71
N ASN A 175 34.08 -8.15 11.19
CA ASN A 175 35.03 -8.86 10.37
C ASN A 175 35.75 -9.86 11.29
N GLY A 176 35.07 -10.89 11.70
CA GLY A 176 35.63 -11.93 12.56
C GLY A 176 36.21 -13.06 11.69
N ALA A 177 37.55 -13.20 11.73
CA ALA A 177 38.26 -14.36 11.24
C ALA A 177 37.87 -15.68 11.92
N ASP A 178 37.01 -15.64 12.92
CA ASP A 178 36.47 -16.81 13.62
C ASP A 178 35.04 -17.07 13.16
N GLY A 179 34.84 -18.14 12.40
CA GLY A 179 33.58 -18.60 11.80
C GLY A 179 32.44 -18.93 12.78
N SER A 180 32.30 -18.18 13.85
CA SER A 180 31.23 -18.30 14.84
C SER A 180 30.03 -17.44 14.40
N PRO A 181 28.83 -18.00 14.18
CA PRO A 181 27.65 -17.25 13.78
C PRO A 181 27.10 -16.46 14.97
N ARG A 182 27.72 -15.29 15.25
CA ARG A 182 27.20 -14.39 16.28
C ARG A 182 25.97 -13.65 15.75
N SER A 183 24.88 -13.92 16.42
CA SER A 183 23.59 -13.16 16.42
C SER A 183 23.17 -12.52 15.11
N ARG A 184 22.95 -13.34 14.07
CA ARG A 184 22.26 -12.93 12.86
C ARG A 184 20.88 -12.37 13.26
N PRO A 185 20.47 -11.19 12.78
CA PRO A 185 19.18 -10.64 13.11
C PRO A 185 18.09 -11.64 12.71
N ARG A 186 17.43 -12.22 13.70
CA ARG A 186 16.30 -13.11 13.48
C ARG A 186 15.06 -12.25 13.49
N LEU A 187 14.40 -12.14 12.34
CA LEU A 187 13.04 -11.60 12.31
C LEU A 187 12.20 -12.38 13.32
N GLY A 188 11.72 -11.67 14.33
CA GLY A 188 11.12 -12.27 15.53
C GLY A 188 9.95 -13.20 15.23
N PRO A 189 9.58 -14.08 16.18
CA PRO A 189 8.59 -15.15 15.99
C PRO A 189 7.22 -14.62 15.56
N PHE A 190 6.95 -13.34 15.73
CA PHE A 190 5.67 -12.72 15.36
C PHE A 190 5.50 -12.52 13.83
N VAL A 191 6.60 -12.33 13.10
CA VAL A 191 6.57 -12.27 11.63
C VAL A 191 6.32 -13.65 11.05
N ASN A 192 6.69 -14.72 11.79
CA ASN A 192 6.65 -16.11 11.35
C ASN A 192 5.32 -16.85 11.59
N ARG A 193 4.35 -16.31 12.38
CA ARG A 193 3.16 -17.07 12.81
C ARG A 193 2.26 -17.59 11.71
N LEU A 194 2.18 -16.93 10.54
CA LEU A 194 1.26 -17.31 9.45
C LEU A 194 1.95 -18.00 8.26
N ALA A 195 3.21 -17.67 8.01
CA ALA A 195 4.06 -18.38 7.06
C ALA A 195 5.51 -18.15 7.50
N PRO A 196 6.31 -19.20 7.66
CA PRO A 196 7.70 -19.06 8.08
C PRO A 196 8.47 -18.23 7.03
N VAL A 197 9.11 -17.18 7.50
CA VAL A 197 10.09 -16.44 6.71
C VAL A 197 11.38 -17.22 6.85
N GLN A 198 11.88 -17.71 5.75
CA GLN A 198 13.12 -18.49 5.68
C GLN A 198 14.26 -17.59 5.22
N GLN A 199 15.44 -17.82 5.76
CA GLN A 199 16.65 -17.22 5.22
C GLN A 199 16.89 -17.80 3.82
N GLY A 200 16.94 -16.93 2.81
CA GLY A 200 17.25 -17.32 1.43
C GLY A 200 18.73 -17.66 1.23
N PRO A 201 19.11 -18.29 0.11
CA PRO A 201 20.50 -18.47 -0.23
C PRO A 201 21.17 -17.09 -0.35
N PRO A 202 22.47 -16.99 0.04
CA PRO A 202 23.26 -15.77 -0.18
C PRO A 202 23.29 -15.43 -1.68
N GLY A 203 23.43 -14.15 -2.01
CA GLY A 203 23.54 -13.70 -3.40
C GLY A 203 24.80 -14.24 -4.06
N GLU A 204 24.80 -14.30 -5.41
CA GLU A 204 25.93 -14.79 -6.21
C GLU A 204 27.22 -13.93 -6.11
N LYS A 205 27.13 -12.75 -5.53
CA LYS A 205 28.29 -11.89 -5.23
C LYS A 205 28.52 -11.88 -3.73
N GLU A 206 29.78 -11.99 -3.32
CA GLU A 206 30.34 -12.07 -1.96
C GLU A 206 29.91 -10.98 -0.95
N THR A 207 28.98 -10.13 -1.28
CA THR A 207 28.38 -9.15 -0.38
C THR A 207 27.31 -9.80 0.49
N ASP A 208 27.44 -9.69 1.77
CA ASP A 208 26.74 -10.33 2.89
C ASP A 208 25.23 -9.96 2.95
N ASP A 209 24.50 -10.26 1.88
CA ASP A 209 23.07 -9.97 1.77
C ASP A 209 22.25 -11.01 2.51
N LEU A 210 21.76 -10.66 3.70
CA LEU A 210 20.77 -11.44 4.41
C LEU A 210 19.40 -11.28 3.76
N ARG A 211 18.91 -12.34 3.14
CA ARG A 211 17.62 -12.37 2.47
C ARG A 211 16.60 -13.17 3.27
N TYR A 212 15.45 -12.59 3.49
CA TYR A 212 14.30 -13.27 4.09
C TYR A 212 13.23 -13.46 3.04
N VAL A 213 12.89 -14.72 2.76
CA VAL A 213 11.94 -15.11 1.72
C VAL A 213 10.74 -15.85 2.30
N VAL A 214 9.60 -15.70 1.65
CA VAL A 214 8.36 -16.37 2.00
C VAL A 214 8.03 -17.37 0.90
N SER A 215 7.91 -18.66 1.26
CA SER A 215 7.74 -19.75 0.32
C SER A 215 6.40 -20.50 0.52
N GLY A 216 6.00 -21.28 -0.49
CA GLY A 216 4.83 -22.15 -0.46
C GLY A 216 3.47 -21.48 -0.61
N PRO A 217 2.37 -22.24 -0.57
CA PRO A 217 1.00 -21.73 -0.81
C PRO A 217 0.53 -20.75 0.27
N ARG A 218 0.90 -20.97 1.54
CA ARG A 218 0.61 -20.02 2.63
C ARG A 218 1.35 -18.69 2.44
N GLY A 219 2.58 -18.74 1.90
CA GLY A 219 3.33 -17.55 1.53
C GLY A 219 2.67 -16.79 0.38
N TYR A 220 2.16 -17.50 -0.63
CA TYR A 220 1.38 -16.89 -1.70
C TYR A 220 0.15 -16.15 -1.17
N LEU A 221 -0.66 -16.82 -0.36
CA LEU A 221 -1.86 -16.22 0.22
C LEU A 221 -1.52 -15.02 1.13
N ARG A 222 -0.42 -15.09 1.87
CA ARG A 222 0.06 -13.98 2.70
C ARG A 222 0.38 -12.74 1.87
N VAL A 223 1.14 -12.89 0.78
CA VAL A 223 1.49 -11.79 -0.12
C VAL A 223 0.24 -11.25 -0.82
N LEU A 224 -0.64 -12.13 -1.30
CA LEU A 224 -1.90 -11.76 -1.92
C LEU A 224 -2.76 -10.89 -0.99
N VAL A 225 -2.98 -11.31 0.26
CA VAL A 225 -3.72 -10.52 1.26
C VAL A 225 -3.01 -9.19 1.57
N GLY A 226 -1.68 -9.17 1.55
CA GLY A 226 -0.90 -7.96 1.70
C GLY A 226 -1.12 -6.97 0.57
N MET A 227 -1.13 -7.43 -0.69
CA MET A 227 -1.41 -6.62 -1.89
C MET A 227 -2.85 -6.08 -1.88
N VAL A 228 -3.83 -6.94 -1.61
CA VAL A 228 -5.24 -6.53 -1.50
C VAL A 228 -5.42 -5.45 -0.43
N ARG A 229 -4.73 -5.59 0.70
CA ARG A 229 -4.76 -4.58 1.78
C ARG A 229 -4.12 -3.26 1.35
N ALA A 230 -3.03 -3.32 0.58
CA ALA A 230 -2.38 -2.12 0.04
C ALA A 230 -3.26 -1.40 -0.98
N ASN A 231 -3.99 -2.14 -1.82
CA ASN A 231 -4.90 -1.59 -2.83
C ASN A 231 -6.18 -0.94 -2.24
N ARG A 232 -6.48 -1.14 -0.94
CA ARG A 232 -7.61 -0.49 -0.24
C ARG A 232 -8.95 -0.65 -0.97
N PRO A 233 -9.52 -1.86 -1.05
CA PRO A 233 -10.70 -2.18 -1.86
C PRO A 233 -11.93 -1.31 -1.57
N TRP A 234 -12.04 -0.72 -0.37
CA TRP A 234 -13.12 0.20 -0.01
C TRP A 234 -13.11 1.52 -0.80
N ARG A 235 -11.99 1.87 -1.45
CA ARG A 235 -11.90 3.06 -2.33
C ARG A 235 -12.67 2.87 -3.64
N LEU A 236 -13.00 1.63 -4.00
CA LEU A 236 -13.85 1.36 -5.17
C LEU A 236 -15.26 1.93 -5.01
N VAL A 237 -15.82 1.94 -3.81
CA VAL A 237 -17.19 2.43 -3.58
C VAL A 237 -17.40 3.86 -4.09
N PRO A 238 -16.62 4.87 -3.67
CA PRO A 238 -16.74 6.22 -4.24
C PRO A 238 -16.28 6.30 -5.71
N GLY A 239 -15.37 5.42 -6.15
CA GLY A 239 -14.92 5.37 -7.55
C GLY A 239 -15.95 4.84 -8.53
N LEU A 240 -17.01 4.19 -8.05
CA LEU A 240 -18.11 3.63 -8.85
C LEU A 240 -19.42 4.39 -8.67
N SER A 241 -19.35 5.71 -8.48
CA SER A 241 -20.52 6.53 -8.14
C SER A 241 -21.63 6.51 -9.21
N LYS A 242 -21.28 6.55 -10.49
CA LYS A 242 -22.27 6.49 -11.60
C LYS A 242 -22.83 5.07 -11.77
N ALA A 243 -21.98 4.05 -11.62
CA ALA A 243 -22.41 2.66 -11.60
C ALA A 243 -23.41 2.39 -10.45
N LEU A 244 -23.12 2.93 -9.25
CA LEU A 244 -24.01 2.85 -8.10
C LEU A 244 -25.31 3.61 -8.33
N ALA A 245 -25.29 4.80 -8.96
CA ALA A 245 -26.48 5.55 -9.32
C ALA A 245 -27.37 4.77 -10.30
N ALA A 246 -26.79 4.16 -11.33
CA ALA A 246 -27.49 3.29 -12.28
C ALA A 246 -28.07 2.05 -11.58
N ALA A 247 -27.32 1.41 -10.70
CA ALA A 247 -27.77 0.27 -9.91
C ALA A 247 -28.94 0.65 -8.99
N LEU A 248 -28.86 1.79 -8.30
CA LEU A 248 -29.94 2.28 -7.43
C LEU A 248 -31.21 2.60 -8.23
N ALA A 249 -31.09 3.23 -9.39
CA ALA A 249 -32.22 3.50 -10.28
C ALA A 249 -32.86 2.17 -10.75
N THR A 250 -32.05 1.19 -11.19
CA THR A 250 -32.52 -0.13 -11.57
C THR A 250 -33.23 -0.83 -10.41
N GLY A 251 -32.66 -0.79 -9.20
CA GLY A 251 -33.22 -1.37 -7.99
C GLY A 251 -34.56 -0.74 -7.60
N ALA A 252 -34.65 0.60 -7.65
CA ALA A 252 -35.88 1.32 -7.35
C ALA A 252 -37.03 0.94 -8.30
N VAL A 253 -36.76 0.87 -9.61
CA VAL A 253 -37.74 0.46 -10.61
C VAL A 253 -38.10 -1.02 -10.44
N ALA A 254 -37.10 -1.90 -10.20
CA ALA A 254 -37.36 -3.33 -9.99
C ALA A 254 -38.23 -3.59 -8.75
N THR A 255 -38.02 -2.81 -7.66
CA THR A 255 -38.79 -2.98 -6.40
C THR A 255 -40.27 -2.66 -6.56
N VAL A 256 -40.67 -1.76 -7.47
CA VAL A 256 -42.07 -1.42 -7.69
C VAL A 256 -42.74 -2.29 -8.77
N ASN A 257 -41.98 -3.17 -9.41
CA ASN A 257 -42.49 -4.01 -10.49
C ASN A 257 -43.13 -5.32 -9.97
N SER A 258 -44.43 -5.51 -10.22
CA SER A 258 -45.17 -6.68 -9.75
C SER A 258 -44.67 -8.00 -10.34
N THR A 259 -44.12 -8.01 -11.56
CA THR A 259 -43.49 -9.19 -12.14
C THR A 259 -42.26 -9.63 -11.35
N VAL A 260 -41.49 -8.67 -10.85
CA VAL A 260 -40.30 -8.95 -9.99
C VAL A 260 -40.72 -9.56 -8.65
N TRP A 261 -41.85 -9.09 -8.06
CA TRP A 261 -42.41 -9.70 -6.84
C TRP A 261 -42.79 -11.17 -7.06
N SER A 262 -43.53 -11.43 -8.16
CA SER A 262 -43.91 -12.78 -8.50
C SER A 262 -42.73 -13.70 -8.73
N LEU A 263 -41.71 -13.22 -9.44
CA LEU A 263 -40.46 -13.98 -9.65
C LEU A 263 -39.73 -14.24 -8.31
N ALA A 264 -39.59 -13.23 -7.47
CA ALA A 264 -38.91 -13.37 -6.17
C ALA A 264 -39.62 -14.38 -5.26
N ALA A 265 -40.97 -14.38 -5.23
CA ALA A 265 -41.78 -15.28 -4.41
C ALA A 265 -41.63 -16.76 -4.81
N PHE A 266 -41.36 -17.05 -6.11
CA PHE A 266 -41.18 -18.41 -6.63
C PHE A 266 -39.74 -18.85 -6.80
N LEU A 267 -38.75 -17.97 -6.53
CA LEU A 267 -37.34 -18.31 -6.65
C LEU A 267 -36.89 -19.12 -5.45
N SER A 268 -36.35 -20.31 -5.70
CA SER A 268 -35.67 -21.10 -4.66
C SER A 268 -34.33 -20.46 -4.25
N THR A 269 -33.93 -20.66 -3.00
CA THR A 269 -32.64 -20.15 -2.47
C THR A 269 -31.43 -20.49 -3.36
N PRO A 270 -31.27 -21.71 -3.93
CA PRO A 270 -30.18 -21.99 -4.86
C PRO A 270 -30.16 -21.10 -6.09
N ARG A 271 -31.33 -20.74 -6.63
CA ARG A 271 -31.43 -19.85 -7.79
C ARG A 271 -31.07 -18.42 -7.44
N LEU A 272 -31.43 -17.95 -6.25
CA LEU A 272 -30.99 -16.64 -5.72
C LEU A 272 -29.47 -16.59 -5.57
N VAL A 273 -28.87 -17.65 -5.03
CA VAL A 273 -27.41 -17.73 -4.91
C VAL A 273 -26.72 -17.71 -6.29
N ILE A 274 -27.26 -18.43 -7.28
CA ILE A 274 -26.75 -18.42 -8.65
C ILE A 274 -26.88 -17.02 -9.26
N ALA A 275 -28.02 -16.34 -9.07
CA ALA A 275 -28.21 -14.97 -9.54
C ALA A 275 -27.20 -14.00 -8.89
N THR A 276 -26.96 -14.14 -7.59
CA THR A 276 -25.94 -13.35 -6.87
C THR A 276 -24.54 -13.59 -7.42
N VAL A 277 -24.12 -14.85 -7.48
CA VAL A 277 -22.79 -15.20 -7.99
C VAL A 277 -22.62 -14.75 -9.44
N GLY A 278 -23.64 -14.94 -10.26
CA GLY A 278 -23.64 -14.53 -11.67
C GLY A 278 -23.53 -13.01 -11.83
N SER A 279 -24.36 -12.23 -11.12
CA SER A 279 -24.35 -10.77 -11.20
C SER A 279 -23.04 -10.16 -10.66
N VAL A 280 -22.53 -10.67 -9.54
CA VAL A 280 -21.26 -10.24 -8.97
C VAL A 280 -20.08 -10.60 -9.89
N ALA A 281 -20.06 -11.83 -10.44
CA ALA A 281 -19.02 -12.26 -11.37
C ALA A 281 -19.06 -11.44 -12.67
N LEU A 282 -20.25 -11.13 -13.18
CA LEU A 282 -20.43 -10.28 -14.36
C LEU A 282 -19.88 -8.87 -14.11
N MET A 283 -20.23 -8.25 -12.96
CA MET A 283 -19.74 -6.93 -12.60
C MET A 283 -18.22 -6.91 -12.44
N ILE A 284 -17.63 -7.92 -11.78
CA ILE A 284 -16.16 -8.04 -11.64
C ILE A 284 -15.50 -8.18 -13.01
N GLY A 285 -16.02 -9.10 -13.85
CA GLY A 285 -15.49 -9.33 -15.19
C GLY A 285 -15.58 -8.09 -16.07
N TRP A 286 -16.73 -7.41 -16.02
CA TRP A 286 -16.93 -6.15 -16.73
C TRP A 286 -15.92 -5.08 -16.32
N LEU A 287 -15.80 -4.80 -15.03
CA LEU A 287 -14.84 -3.79 -14.53
C LEU A 287 -13.39 -4.10 -14.89
N ILE A 288 -13.01 -5.40 -14.87
CA ILE A 288 -11.66 -5.80 -15.23
C ILE A 288 -11.38 -5.59 -16.73
N VAL A 289 -12.36 -5.86 -17.59
CA VAL A 289 -12.23 -5.71 -19.04
C VAL A 289 -12.32 -4.25 -19.44
N ASP A 290 -13.31 -3.53 -18.95
CA ASP A 290 -13.64 -2.16 -19.29
C ASP A 290 -12.50 -1.19 -18.89
N ALA A 291 -11.98 -1.30 -17.66
CA ALA A 291 -10.87 -0.49 -17.18
C ALA A 291 -9.48 -1.07 -17.50
N GLU A 292 -9.38 -2.13 -18.32
CA GLU A 292 -8.13 -2.78 -18.72
C GLU A 292 -7.22 -3.15 -17.52
N LEU A 293 -7.83 -3.66 -16.45
CA LEU A 293 -7.10 -3.98 -15.21
C LEU A 293 -6.26 -5.27 -15.32
N TRP A 294 -6.39 -6.03 -16.40
CA TRP A 294 -5.70 -7.30 -16.58
C TRP A 294 -4.24 -7.08 -16.95
N HIS A 295 -3.33 -7.63 -16.13
CA HIS A 295 -1.90 -7.56 -16.39
C HIS A 295 -1.47 -8.68 -17.36
N ARG A 296 -1.02 -8.31 -18.56
CA ARG A 296 -0.44 -9.21 -19.54
C ARG A 296 1.07 -9.27 -19.34
N SER A 297 1.65 -10.48 -19.27
CA SER A 297 3.10 -10.64 -19.26
C SER A 297 3.59 -10.77 -20.69
N ASP A 298 4.33 -9.79 -21.18
CA ASP A 298 4.95 -9.84 -22.51
C ASP A 298 6.21 -10.74 -22.53
N GLU A 299 6.73 -11.06 -21.35
CA GLU A 299 7.90 -11.94 -21.22
C GLU A 299 7.48 -13.42 -21.10
N SER A 300 8.19 -14.27 -21.86
CA SER A 300 7.99 -15.72 -21.84
C SER A 300 8.58 -16.41 -20.60
N SER A 301 9.23 -15.66 -19.70
CA SER A 301 9.90 -16.22 -18.52
C SER A 301 8.88 -16.79 -17.51
N PRO A 302 9.17 -17.92 -16.84
CA PRO A 302 8.31 -18.50 -15.81
C PRO A 302 8.06 -17.53 -14.65
N GLU A 303 9.03 -16.70 -14.33
CA GLU A 303 8.98 -15.73 -13.23
C GLU A 303 8.02 -14.57 -13.56
N ALA A 304 8.06 -14.04 -14.79
CA ALA A 304 7.14 -13.01 -15.25
C ALA A 304 5.69 -13.51 -15.23
N ARG A 305 5.46 -14.74 -15.68
CA ARG A 305 4.13 -15.38 -15.61
C ARG A 305 3.64 -15.57 -14.18
N GLN A 306 4.52 -15.93 -13.25
CA GLN A 306 4.15 -16.06 -11.84
C GLN A 306 3.81 -14.70 -11.22
N ARG A 307 4.57 -13.64 -11.55
CA ARG A 307 4.27 -12.27 -11.15
C ARG A 307 2.91 -11.81 -11.68
N ALA A 308 2.67 -11.95 -12.99
CA ALA A 308 1.40 -11.58 -13.62
C ALA A 308 0.20 -12.29 -12.97
N ARG A 309 0.31 -13.59 -12.68
CA ARG A 309 -0.74 -14.34 -11.96
C ARG A 309 -1.03 -13.78 -10.57
N LEU A 310 0.00 -13.36 -9.82
CA LEU A 310 -0.16 -12.78 -8.50
C LEU A 310 -0.85 -11.39 -8.58
N TYR A 311 -0.45 -10.55 -9.55
CA TYR A 311 -1.09 -9.26 -9.79
C TYR A 311 -2.55 -9.43 -10.20
N ASN A 312 -2.85 -10.29 -11.17
CA ASN A 312 -4.20 -10.55 -11.62
C ASN A 312 -5.09 -11.13 -10.51
N ALA A 313 -4.57 -12.06 -9.71
CA ALA A 313 -5.27 -12.57 -8.53
C ALA A 313 -5.56 -11.45 -7.50
N SER A 314 -4.60 -10.56 -7.26
CA SER A 314 -4.81 -9.40 -6.40
C SER A 314 -5.88 -8.46 -6.94
N THR A 315 -5.88 -8.19 -8.24
CA THR A 315 -6.89 -7.37 -8.92
C THR A 315 -8.28 -7.98 -8.76
N VAL A 316 -8.45 -9.27 -9.09
CA VAL A 316 -9.75 -9.97 -8.97
C VAL A 316 -10.27 -9.93 -7.53
N VAL A 317 -9.41 -10.19 -6.54
CA VAL A 317 -9.82 -10.17 -5.13
C VAL A 317 -10.13 -8.74 -4.66
N THR A 318 -9.33 -7.74 -5.06
CA THR A 318 -9.56 -6.33 -4.69
C THR A 318 -10.87 -5.81 -5.25
N VAL A 319 -11.09 -6.00 -6.56
CA VAL A 319 -12.33 -5.61 -7.25
C VAL A 319 -13.50 -6.39 -6.69
N GLY A 320 -13.33 -7.71 -6.47
CA GLY A 320 -14.36 -8.57 -5.88
C GLY A 320 -14.83 -8.13 -4.52
N ILE A 321 -13.92 -7.74 -3.62
CA ILE A 321 -14.28 -7.19 -2.31
C ILE A 321 -15.04 -5.87 -2.47
N GLY A 322 -14.59 -4.97 -3.35
CA GLY A 322 -15.27 -3.70 -3.61
C GLY A 322 -16.69 -3.90 -4.14
N VAL A 323 -16.86 -4.77 -5.14
CA VAL A 323 -18.17 -5.12 -5.70
C VAL A 323 -19.08 -5.77 -4.64
N LEU A 324 -18.54 -6.66 -3.81
CA LEU A 324 -19.31 -7.30 -2.74
C LEU A 324 -19.81 -6.28 -1.70
N VAL A 325 -18.97 -5.29 -1.33
CA VAL A 325 -19.38 -4.19 -0.43
C VAL A 325 -20.50 -3.37 -1.08
N CYS A 326 -20.38 -3.04 -2.37
CA CYS A 326 -21.43 -2.34 -3.11
C CYS A 326 -22.72 -3.18 -3.17
N TYR A 327 -22.61 -4.50 -3.44
CA TYR A 327 -23.74 -5.41 -3.50
C TYR A 327 -24.52 -5.46 -2.16
N VAL A 328 -23.81 -5.62 -1.05
CA VAL A 328 -24.43 -5.61 0.30
C VAL A 328 -25.08 -4.25 0.57
N GLY A 329 -24.41 -3.15 0.19
CA GLY A 329 -24.99 -1.82 0.29
C GLY A 329 -26.29 -1.67 -0.51
N LEU A 330 -26.30 -2.12 -1.78
CA LEU A 330 -27.49 -2.14 -2.62
C LEU A 330 -28.61 -3.00 -2.02
N MET A 331 -28.30 -4.16 -1.48
CA MET A 331 -29.27 -5.03 -0.83
C MET A 331 -29.92 -4.32 0.36
N VAL A 332 -29.14 -3.66 1.22
CA VAL A 332 -29.65 -2.90 2.37
C VAL A 332 -30.53 -1.73 1.92
N VAL A 333 -30.07 -0.94 0.94
CA VAL A 333 -30.84 0.20 0.43
C VAL A 333 -32.15 -0.27 -0.21
N ASN A 334 -32.15 -1.32 -1.02
CA ASN A 334 -33.37 -1.87 -1.61
C ASN A 334 -34.30 -2.47 -0.56
N TRP A 335 -33.76 -3.06 0.51
CA TRP A 335 -34.56 -3.56 1.62
C TRP A 335 -35.28 -2.42 2.36
N VAL A 336 -34.56 -1.33 2.68
CA VAL A 336 -35.16 -0.13 3.29
C VAL A 336 -36.21 0.49 2.35
N TRP A 337 -35.90 0.56 1.06
CA TRP A 337 -36.82 1.06 0.04
C TRP A 337 -38.09 0.19 -0.07
N ALA A 338 -37.95 -1.13 -0.05
CA ALA A 338 -39.07 -2.07 -0.07
C ALA A 338 -39.96 -1.91 1.17
N LEU A 339 -39.39 -1.77 2.36
CA LEU A 339 -40.12 -1.52 3.60
C LEU A 339 -40.95 -0.22 3.54
N PHE A 340 -40.48 0.80 2.81
CA PHE A 340 -41.17 2.07 2.70
C PHE A 340 -42.27 2.06 1.64
N ILE A 341 -42.08 1.38 0.47
CA ILE A 341 -42.96 1.51 -0.68
C ILE A 341 -44.00 0.39 -0.80
N LEU A 342 -43.67 -0.83 -0.31
CA LEU A 342 -44.57 -1.98 -0.50
C LEU A 342 -45.76 -1.94 0.42
N ASN A 343 -46.93 -2.20 -0.17
CA ASN A 343 -48.18 -2.37 0.56
C ASN A 343 -48.56 -3.86 0.63
N ASP A 344 -48.86 -4.34 1.85
CA ASP A 344 -49.24 -5.76 2.11
C ASP A 344 -50.35 -6.26 1.25
N GLN A 345 -51.43 -5.49 1.12
CA GLN A 345 -52.61 -5.90 0.36
C GLN A 345 -52.31 -6.03 -1.13
N LEU A 346 -51.53 -5.07 -1.66
CA LEU A 346 -51.17 -5.10 -3.07
C LEU A 346 -50.21 -6.28 -3.36
N PHE A 347 -49.23 -6.49 -2.49
CA PHE A 347 -48.26 -7.60 -2.64
C PHE A 347 -49.01 -8.96 -2.59
N ALA A 348 -49.87 -9.15 -1.57
CA ALA A 348 -50.63 -10.39 -1.42
C ALA A 348 -51.59 -10.63 -2.59
N SER A 349 -52.17 -9.58 -3.18
CA SER A 349 -53.04 -9.71 -4.36
C SER A 349 -52.30 -10.23 -5.60
N VAL A 350 -51.03 -9.92 -5.75
CA VAL A 350 -50.16 -10.31 -6.87
C VAL A 350 -49.52 -11.68 -6.66
N THR A 351 -48.90 -11.88 -5.48
CA THR A 351 -48.09 -13.06 -5.19
C THR A 351 -48.87 -14.19 -4.56
N ARG A 352 -50.07 -13.91 -4.04
CA ARG A 352 -50.92 -14.84 -3.26
C ARG A 352 -50.28 -15.30 -1.97
N THR A 353 -49.24 -14.61 -1.51
CA THR A 353 -48.54 -14.85 -0.26
C THR A 353 -48.56 -13.57 0.59
N PRO A 354 -48.75 -13.65 1.92
CA PRO A 354 -48.68 -12.49 2.76
C PRO A 354 -47.26 -11.96 2.80
N LEU A 355 -47.11 -10.63 3.00
CA LEU A 355 -45.82 -9.95 3.05
C LEU A 355 -45.21 -10.05 4.44
N HIS A 356 -44.36 -11.05 4.68
CA HIS A 356 -43.61 -11.25 5.93
C HIS A 356 -42.17 -10.71 5.80
N ALA A 357 -41.39 -10.77 6.88
CA ALA A 357 -40.02 -10.26 6.88
C ALA A 357 -39.07 -10.98 5.91
N ASP A 358 -39.29 -12.26 5.68
CA ASP A 358 -38.53 -13.10 4.75
C ASP A 358 -38.80 -12.75 3.27
N GLU A 359 -40.04 -12.35 2.90
CA GLU A 359 -40.35 -11.86 1.58
C GLU A 359 -39.65 -10.54 1.27
N TYR A 360 -39.56 -9.61 2.24
CA TYR A 360 -38.77 -8.40 2.06
C TYR A 360 -37.30 -8.69 1.82
N VAL A 361 -36.72 -9.64 2.56
CA VAL A 361 -35.31 -10.03 2.38
C VAL A 361 -35.10 -10.72 1.03
N THR A 362 -35.97 -11.66 0.66
CA THR A 362 -35.89 -12.42 -0.61
C THR A 362 -36.02 -11.48 -1.80
N LEU A 363 -37.01 -10.57 -1.78
CA LEU A 363 -37.20 -9.58 -2.83
C LEU A 363 -35.99 -8.65 -2.94
N SER A 364 -35.53 -8.10 -1.83
CA SER A 364 -34.36 -7.20 -1.82
C SER A 364 -33.08 -7.89 -2.28
N TRP A 365 -32.92 -9.16 -1.95
CA TRP A 365 -31.81 -9.99 -2.41
C TRP A 365 -31.85 -10.18 -3.95
N PHE A 366 -33.01 -10.53 -4.49
CA PHE A 366 -33.20 -10.68 -5.94
C PHE A 366 -33.00 -9.34 -6.67
N VAL A 367 -33.63 -8.28 -6.18
CA VAL A 367 -33.50 -6.92 -6.72
C VAL A 367 -32.06 -6.44 -6.69
N ALA A 368 -31.29 -6.70 -5.62
CA ALA A 368 -29.87 -6.35 -5.56
C ALA A 368 -29.06 -7.04 -6.67
N SER A 369 -29.37 -8.30 -6.97
CA SER A 369 -28.71 -9.01 -8.09
C SER A 369 -29.02 -8.39 -9.44
N VAL A 370 -30.28 -8.01 -9.69
CA VAL A 370 -30.70 -7.30 -10.92
C VAL A 370 -30.06 -5.90 -11.00
N ALA A 371 -30.08 -5.16 -9.88
CA ALA A 371 -29.48 -3.83 -9.77
C ALA A 371 -27.97 -3.86 -10.03
N THR A 372 -27.27 -4.90 -9.58
CA THR A 372 -25.84 -5.08 -9.83
C THR A 372 -25.54 -5.23 -11.33
N VAL A 373 -26.39 -5.93 -12.08
CA VAL A 373 -26.27 -6.01 -13.55
C VAL A 373 -26.50 -4.63 -14.20
N GLY A 374 -27.51 -3.87 -13.73
CA GLY A 374 -27.74 -2.50 -14.18
C GLY A 374 -26.56 -1.58 -13.86
N GLY A 375 -25.92 -1.79 -12.71
CA GLY A 375 -24.70 -1.10 -12.33
C GLY A 375 -23.48 -1.42 -13.21
N ALA A 376 -23.36 -2.67 -13.69
CA ALA A 376 -22.32 -3.05 -14.63
C ALA A 376 -22.45 -2.28 -15.97
N LEU A 377 -23.68 -2.10 -16.46
CA LEU A 377 -23.93 -1.26 -17.64
C LEU A 377 -23.65 0.22 -17.35
N GLY A 378 -23.98 0.68 -16.14
CA GLY A 378 -23.74 2.06 -15.71
C GLY A 378 -22.25 2.38 -15.48
N SER A 379 -21.39 1.39 -15.22
CA SER A 379 -19.97 1.62 -15.04
C SER A 379 -19.25 2.08 -16.32
N GLY A 380 -19.76 1.74 -17.49
CA GLY A 380 -19.26 2.28 -18.76
C GLY A 380 -19.44 3.81 -18.92
N LEU A 381 -20.16 4.45 -18.00
CA LEU A 381 -20.26 5.91 -17.89
C LEU A 381 -19.18 6.53 -16.98
N GLU A 382 -18.46 5.71 -16.21
CA GLU A 382 -17.33 6.16 -15.40
C GLU A 382 -16.12 6.46 -16.30
N SER A 383 -15.23 7.31 -15.84
CA SER A 383 -13.93 7.45 -16.49
C SER A 383 -13.03 6.30 -16.07
N ASP A 384 -12.31 5.71 -17.03
CA ASP A 384 -11.33 4.64 -16.77
C ASP A 384 -10.34 5.02 -15.68
N ASP A 385 -9.93 6.30 -15.63
CA ASP A 385 -9.06 6.84 -14.61
C ASP A 385 -9.65 6.76 -13.19
N ALA A 386 -10.97 6.96 -13.04
CA ALA A 386 -11.62 6.85 -11.74
C ALA A 386 -11.64 5.40 -11.24
N ILE A 387 -11.91 4.44 -12.13
CA ILE A 387 -11.93 3.01 -11.80
C ILE A 387 -10.49 2.53 -11.50
N ARG A 388 -9.52 2.92 -12.33
CA ARG A 388 -8.10 2.60 -12.13
C ARG A 388 -7.57 3.22 -10.84
N ALA A 389 -7.92 4.49 -10.56
CA ALA A 389 -7.56 5.18 -9.33
C ALA A 389 -8.11 4.52 -8.07
N ALA A 390 -9.27 3.88 -8.17
CA ALA A 390 -9.90 3.17 -7.08
C ALA A 390 -9.35 1.73 -6.92
N ALA A 391 -8.95 1.08 -8.02
CA ALA A 391 -8.46 -0.30 -8.03
C ALA A 391 -6.96 -0.44 -7.72
N TYR A 392 -6.17 0.59 -8.04
CA TYR A 392 -4.72 0.57 -7.88
C TYR A 392 -4.20 1.59 -6.85
N SER A 393 -3.02 1.33 -6.29
CA SER A 393 -2.32 2.31 -5.47
C SER A 393 -1.90 3.54 -6.30
N LYS A 394 -1.75 4.70 -5.66
CA LYS A 394 -1.31 5.95 -6.35
C LYS A 394 -0.02 5.75 -7.15
N ARG A 395 0.88 4.94 -6.63
CA ARG A 395 2.15 4.63 -7.26
C ARG A 395 1.99 3.89 -8.59
N GLU A 396 1.08 2.91 -8.67
CA GLU A 396 0.81 2.19 -9.92
C GLU A 396 0.24 3.14 -10.98
N GLN A 397 -0.55 4.13 -10.56
CA GLN A 397 -1.04 5.20 -11.45
C GLN A 397 0.10 6.09 -11.93
N GLU A 398 1.00 6.51 -11.05
CA GLU A 398 2.18 7.31 -11.39
C GLU A 398 3.11 6.55 -12.34
N ARG A 399 3.33 5.25 -12.09
CA ARG A 399 4.11 4.38 -12.98
C ARG A 399 3.52 4.31 -14.38
N ARG A 400 2.21 4.11 -14.50
CA ARG A 400 1.53 4.05 -15.80
C ARG A 400 1.61 5.38 -16.53
N ARG A 401 1.49 6.51 -15.84
CA ARG A 401 1.68 7.85 -16.43
C ARG A 401 3.09 8.01 -16.98
N MET A 402 4.12 7.65 -16.19
CA MET A 402 5.51 7.73 -16.65
C MET A 402 5.78 6.86 -17.89
N LEU A 403 5.16 5.67 -17.99
CA LEU A 403 5.29 4.82 -19.17
C LEU A 403 4.57 5.43 -20.37
N GLN A 404 3.36 6.00 -20.20
CA GLN A 404 2.62 6.68 -21.26
C GLN A 404 3.38 7.92 -21.76
N ASP A 405 3.91 8.74 -20.87
CA ASP A 405 4.72 9.92 -21.21
C ASP A 405 6.00 9.55 -21.97
N HIS A 406 6.53 8.33 -21.75
CA HIS A 406 7.72 7.84 -22.46
C HIS A 406 7.37 7.34 -23.87
N ASP A 407 6.22 6.70 -24.05
CA ASP A 407 5.73 6.24 -25.35
C ASP A 407 5.27 7.41 -26.25
N ASP A 408 4.77 8.50 -25.63
CA ASP A 408 4.34 9.71 -26.32
C ASP A 408 5.51 10.66 -26.69
N GLN A 409 6.74 10.41 -26.23
CA GLN A 409 7.92 11.16 -26.68
C GLN A 409 8.39 10.59 -28.02
N PRO A 410 8.23 11.32 -29.15
CA PRO A 410 8.71 10.85 -30.44
C PRO A 410 10.24 10.71 -30.36
N SER A 411 10.73 9.50 -30.71
CA SER A 411 12.15 9.23 -30.85
C SER A 411 12.80 10.29 -31.77
N LYS A 412 13.58 11.18 -31.14
CA LYS A 412 14.41 12.16 -31.89
C LYS A 412 15.60 11.48 -32.51
#